data_ef05f3e00962baf369bf80765cdf66e2
#
_entry.id   ef05f3e00962baf369bf80765cdf66e2
#
_cell.length_a   1.000
_cell.length_b   1.000
_cell.length_c   1.000
_cell.angle_alpha   90.00
_cell.angle_beta   90.00
_cell.angle_gamma   90.00
#
_symmetry.space_group_name_H-M   'P 1'
#
loop_
_entity.id
_entity.type
_entity.pdbx_description
1 polymer ?
#
loop_
_entity_poly.entity_id
_entity_poly.type
_entity_poly.pdbx_seq_one_letter_code
_entity_poly.pdbx_strand_id
1 'polypeptide(L)'
;MILVFTSELNPDVTVKINQNTIYKGVANDRLELETPYEKGCLQVQMFNKNPRQQPNNKDMHIKLESIVFKDLKLDENKIYQLYDPVANNTKTLYLGFNAPEKLEVNIEHPYNKLIKRLAL
;
A
#
# COMPACT_ATOMS: atom_id res chain seq x y z
N MET A 1 4.84 -11.98 -5.95
CA MET A 1 4.89 -10.52 -5.65
C MET A 1 4.99 -10.33 -4.15
N ILE A 2 5.84 -9.43 -3.72
CA ILE A 2 5.98 -9.06 -2.31
C ILE A 2 5.60 -7.60 -2.14
N LEU A 3 4.65 -7.35 -1.25
CA LEU A 3 4.25 -6.00 -0.86
C LEU A 3 4.96 -5.67 0.45
N VAL A 4 5.70 -4.57 0.47
CA VAL A 4 6.44 -4.14 1.66
C VAL A 4 5.85 -2.85 2.19
N PHE A 5 5.36 -2.92 3.42
CA PHE A 5 4.81 -1.76 4.13
C PHE A 5 5.70 -1.39 5.31
N THR A 6 5.74 -0.12 5.62
CA THR A 6 6.27 0.39 6.88
C THR A 6 5.15 1.07 7.65
N SER A 7 5.25 1.08 8.97
CA SER A 7 4.20 1.64 9.82
C SER A 7 4.77 2.22 11.10
N GLU A 8 3.96 3.04 11.77
CA GLU A 8 4.26 3.49 13.14
C GLU A 8 3.08 3.25 14.05
N LEU A 9 3.38 2.95 15.31
CA LEU A 9 2.43 2.73 16.40
C LEU A 9 1.53 1.50 16.19
N ASN A 10 2.01 0.52 15.42
CA ASN A 10 1.38 -0.79 15.26
C ASN A 10 -0.11 -0.72 14.88
N PRO A 11 -0.47 -0.14 13.75
CA PRO A 11 -1.86 -0.04 13.36
C PRO A 11 -2.46 -1.41 13.05
N ASP A 12 -3.75 -1.58 13.38
CA ASP A 12 -4.53 -2.70 12.86
C ASP A 12 -4.92 -2.38 11.42
N VAL A 13 -4.63 -3.29 10.52
CA VAL A 13 -4.85 -3.06 9.08
C VAL A 13 -5.55 -4.24 8.43
N THR A 14 -6.23 -3.95 7.32
CA THR A 14 -6.73 -4.95 6.39
C THR A 14 -6.18 -4.61 5.02
N VAL A 15 -5.57 -5.61 4.38
CA VAL A 15 -5.02 -5.48 3.03
C VAL A 15 -5.80 -6.38 2.09
N LYS A 16 -6.30 -5.81 1.00
CA LYS A 16 -7.12 -6.54 0.01
C LYS A 16 -6.56 -6.32 -1.39
N ILE A 17 -6.68 -7.35 -2.22
CA ILE A 17 -6.48 -7.25 -3.67
C ILE A 17 -7.75 -7.74 -4.33
N ASN A 18 -8.37 -6.89 -5.18
CA ASN A 18 -9.62 -7.20 -5.88
C ASN A 18 -10.70 -7.70 -4.92
N GLN A 19 -10.85 -7.03 -3.76
CA GLN A 19 -11.80 -7.34 -2.70
C GLN A 19 -11.50 -8.62 -1.90
N ASN A 20 -10.42 -9.33 -2.22
CA ASN A 20 -10.00 -10.51 -1.45
C ASN A 20 -9.00 -10.09 -0.38
N THR A 21 -9.31 -10.38 0.88
CA THR A 21 -8.43 -10.08 2.00
C THR A 21 -7.19 -10.97 1.95
N ILE A 22 -6.00 -10.37 1.84
CA ILE A 22 -4.72 -11.09 1.88
C ILE A 22 -4.03 -10.97 3.24
N TYR A 23 -4.41 -9.98 4.05
CA TYR A 23 -3.90 -9.82 5.39
C TYR A 23 -4.89 -9.05 6.25
N LYS A 24 -5.03 -9.47 7.50
CA LYS A 24 -5.80 -8.76 8.53
C LYS A 24 -5.10 -8.94 9.86
N GLY A 25 -4.67 -7.85 10.47
CA GLY A 25 -3.97 -7.90 11.74
C GLY A 25 -3.12 -6.66 11.98
N VAL A 26 -2.26 -6.74 12.98
CA VAL A 26 -1.38 -5.65 13.35
C VAL A 26 -0.21 -5.56 12.38
N ALA A 27 0.07 -4.35 11.89
CA ALA A 27 1.27 -4.06 11.13
C ALA A 27 2.32 -3.50 12.10
N ASN A 28 3.29 -4.32 12.46
CA ASN A 28 4.45 -3.87 13.23
C ASN A 28 5.43 -3.18 12.28
N ASP A 29 6.24 -2.27 12.74
CA ASP A 29 7.18 -1.43 11.98
C ASP A 29 7.34 -1.75 10.51
N ARG A 30 7.44 -3.02 10.16
CA ARG A 30 7.59 -3.52 8.79
C ARG A 30 6.68 -4.72 8.59
N LEU A 31 5.89 -4.69 7.52
CA LEU A 31 5.00 -5.78 7.12
C LEU A 31 5.34 -6.19 5.68
N GLU A 32 5.72 -7.44 5.50
CA GLU A 32 5.96 -8.01 4.17
C GLU A 32 4.90 -9.05 3.87
N LEU A 33 4.22 -8.89 2.75
CA LEU A 33 3.17 -9.81 2.32
C LEU A 33 3.56 -10.42 0.98
N GLU A 34 3.77 -11.73 0.97
CA GLU A 34 4.01 -12.47 -0.26
C GLU A 34 2.66 -12.99 -0.77
N THR A 35 2.35 -12.71 -2.03
CA THR A 35 1.11 -13.11 -2.68
C THR A 35 1.37 -13.33 -4.17
N PRO A 36 0.63 -14.25 -4.84
CA PRO A 36 0.73 -14.35 -6.29
C PRO A 36 0.43 -13.02 -6.95
N TYR A 37 1.12 -12.73 -8.06
CA TYR A 37 0.79 -11.53 -8.83
C TYR A 37 -0.65 -11.63 -9.35
N GLU A 38 -1.38 -10.54 -9.20
CA GLU A 38 -2.72 -10.39 -9.72
C GLU A 38 -2.91 -8.94 -10.15
N LYS A 39 -3.34 -8.73 -11.39
CA LYS A 39 -3.70 -7.40 -11.85
C LYS A 39 -4.95 -6.94 -11.11
N GLY A 40 -4.91 -5.77 -10.53
CA GLY A 40 -6.10 -5.22 -9.89
C GLY A 40 -5.81 -4.19 -8.81
N CYS A 41 -6.85 -3.91 -8.04
CA CYS A 41 -6.81 -2.86 -7.03
C CYS A 41 -6.33 -3.39 -5.69
N LEU A 42 -5.19 -2.88 -5.24
CA LEU A 42 -4.72 -3.05 -3.87
C LEU A 42 -5.41 -2.00 -3.00
N GLN A 43 -6.02 -2.45 -1.90
CA GLN A 43 -6.65 -1.55 -0.92
C GLN A 43 -6.13 -1.85 0.47
N VAL A 44 -5.79 -0.80 1.21
CA VAL A 44 -5.35 -0.89 2.61
C VAL A 44 -6.20 0.02 3.46
N GLN A 45 -6.71 -0.50 4.58
CA GLN A 45 -7.45 0.28 5.57
C GLN A 45 -6.86 0.08 6.96
N MET A 46 -7.01 1.09 7.80
CA MET A 46 -6.51 1.11 9.17
C MET A 46 -7.68 1.36 10.12
N PHE A 47 -7.66 0.78 11.34
CA PHE A 47 -8.85 0.76 12.19
C PHE A 47 -8.69 1.26 13.62
N ASN A 48 -7.47 1.31 14.16
CA ASN A 48 -7.30 1.55 15.60
C ASN A 48 -6.60 2.86 15.95
N LYS A 49 -6.58 3.82 15.03
CA LYS A 49 -5.96 5.12 15.30
C LYS A 49 -6.85 5.97 16.23
N ASN A 50 -6.26 6.48 17.31
CA ASN A 50 -6.90 7.49 18.13
C ASN A 50 -6.20 8.83 17.88
N PRO A 51 -6.83 9.77 17.16
CA PRO A 51 -6.20 11.06 16.83
C PRO A 51 -5.93 11.96 18.03
N ARG A 52 -6.53 11.67 19.19
CA ARG A 52 -6.34 12.46 20.41
C ARG A 52 -5.19 11.94 21.29
N GLN A 53 -4.67 10.77 21.03
CA GLN A 53 -3.68 10.11 21.88
C GLN A 53 -2.52 9.57 21.02
N GLN A 54 -1.76 10.48 20.40
CA GLN A 54 -0.57 10.10 19.65
C GLN A 54 0.65 10.24 20.56
N PRO A 55 1.26 9.11 21.02
CA PRO A 55 2.41 9.17 21.91
C PRO A 55 3.63 9.76 21.22
N ASN A 56 4.42 10.56 21.97
CA ASN A 56 5.68 11.12 21.50
C ASN A 56 5.60 11.90 20.18
N ASN A 57 4.46 12.53 19.90
CA ASN A 57 4.20 13.26 18.65
C ASN A 57 4.36 12.40 17.39
N LYS A 58 4.32 11.08 17.53
CA LYS A 58 4.31 10.16 16.38
C LYS A 58 2.88 10.03 15.84
N ASP A 59 2.78 9.91 14.53
CA ASP A 59 1.51 9.73 13.85
C ASP A 59 1.33 8.26 13.44
N MET A 60 0.25 7.63 13.92
CA MET A 60 -0.05 6.25 13.52
C MET A 60 -0.39 6.23 12.04
N HIS A 61 0.33 5.41 11.29
CA HIS A 61 0.13 5.30 9.85
C HIS A 61 0.65 3.98 9.30
N ILE A 62 0.26 3.70 8.06
CA ILE A 62 0.87 2.66 7.24
C ILE A 62 1.19 3.24 5.87
N LYS A 63 2.33 2.85 5.31
CA LYS A 63 2.83 3.33 4.03
C LYS A 63 3.29 2.15 3.18
N LEU A 64 2.92 2.13 1.91
CA LEU A 64 3.50 1.18 0.97
C LEU A 64 4.88 1.67 0.56
N GLU A 65 5.91 0.91 0.91
CA GLU A 65 7.31 1.26 0.67
C GLU A 65 7.81 0.74 -0.68
N SER A 66 7.47 -0.51 -1.01
CA SER A 66 7.91 -1.12 -2.26
C SER A 66 7.00 -2.27 -2.69
N ILE A 67 7.07 -2.57 -3.98
CA ILE A 67 6.47 -3.76 -4.57
C ILE A 67 7.59 -4.53 -5.27
N VAL A 68 7.77 -5.81 -4.91
CA VAL A 68 8.81 -6.65 -5.49
C VAL A 68 8.16 -7.71 -6.36
N PHE A 69 8.44 -7.67 -7.64
CA PHE A 69 8.18 -8.76 -8.58
C PHE A 69 9.42 -9.66 -8.65
N LYS A 70 9.31 -10.82 -9.25
CA LYS A 70 10.38 -11.84 -9.22
C LYS A 70 11.80 -11.27 -9.43
N ASP A 71 11.98 -10.43 -10.44
CA ASP A 71 13.29 -9.88 -10.80
C ASP A 71 13.33 -8.36 -10.79
N LEU A 72 12.33 -7.72 -10.17
CA LEU A 72 12.21 -6.27 -10.22
C LEU A 72 11.61 -5.72 -8.94
N LYS A 73 12.33 -4.78 -8.33
CA LYS A 73 11.84 -4.04 -7.16
C LYS A 73 11.42 -2.65 -7.60
N LEU A 74 10.17 -2.30 -7.29
CA LEU A 74 9.66 -0.94 -7.47
C LEU A 74 9.71 -0.22 -6.13
N ASP A 75 10.58 0.79 -6.05
CA ASP A 75 10.61 1.69 -4.89
C ASP A 75 9.45 2.69 -4.98
N GLU A 76 9.36 3.56 -3.98
CA GLU A 76 8.32 4.57 -3.89
C GLU A 76 8.20 5.42 -5.16
N ASN A 77 9.33 5.91 -5.69
CA ASN A 77 9.32 6.75 -6.88
C ASN A 77 8.77 6.02 -8.11
N LYS A 78 9.13 4.75 -8.29
CA LYS A 78 8.64 3.95 -9.40
C LYS A 78 7.15 3.65 -9.27
N ILE A 79 6.66 3.42 -8.04
CA ILE A 79 5.24 3.22 -7.81
C ILE A 79 4.45 4.47 -8.20
N TYR A 80 4.91 5.66 -7.82
CA TYR A 80 4.29 6.91 -8.24
C TYR A 80 4.28 7.10 -9.75
N GLN A 81 5.36 6.72 -10.42
CA GLN A 81 5.47 6.84 -11.88
C GLN A 81 4.54 5.90 -12.64
N LEU A 82 4.32 4.71 -12.11
CA LEU A 82 3.61 3.64 -12.82
C LEU A 82 2.14 3.50 -12.41
N TYR A 83 1.80 3.81 -11.14
CA TYR A 83 0.50 3.42 -10.58
C TYR A 83 -0.15 4.58 -9.84
N ASP A 84 -0.58 5.54 -10.16
CA ASP A 84 -1.27 6.66 -9.51
C ASP A 84 -1.90 6.32 -8.14
N PRO A 85 -1.11 6.11 -7.07
CA PRO A 85 -1.66 5.75 -5.76
C PRO A 85 -2.44 6.92 -5.15
N VAL A 86 -3.52 6.57 -4.44
CA VAL A 86 -4.38 7.56 -3.77
C VAL A 86 -4.69 7.11 -2.35
N ALA A 87 -4.53 8.00 -1.39
CA ALA A 87 -5.01 7.81 -0.03
C ALA A 87 -5.71 9.09 0.42
N ASN A 88 -6.95 8.97 0.93
CA ASN A 88 -7.73 10.10 1.41
C ASN A 88 -7.80 11.24 0.37
N ASN A 89 -8.12 10.91 -0.88
CA ASN A 89 -8.22 11.84 -2.01
C ASN A 89 -6.92 12.61 -2.33
N THR A 90 -5.80 12.14 -1.81
CA THR A 90 -4.48 12.74 -2.04
C THR A 90 -3.59 11.72 -2.76
N LYS A 91 -2.81 12.18 -3.72
CA LYS A 91 -1.85 11.31 -4.42
C LYS A 91 -0.69 10.99 -3.50
N THR A 92 -0.79 9.85 -2.80
CA THR A 92 0.20 9.43 -1.80
C THR A 92 0.14 7.92 -1.55
N LEU A 93 1.24 7.36 -1.04
CA LEU A 93 1.34 5.98 -0.54
C LEU A 93 1.16 5.91 0.98
N TYR A 94 0.93 7.04 1.63
CA TYR A 94 0.83 7.17 3.07
C TYR A 94 -0.65 7.22 3.50
N LEU A 95 -1.05 6.26 4.34
CA LEU A 95 -2.39 6.23 4.94
C LEU A 95 -2.29 6.56 6.43
N GLY A 96 -2.80 7.72 6.82
CA GLY A 96 -2.79 8.19 8.20
C GLY A 96 -4.17 8.35 8.82
N PHE A 97 -5.22 7.79 8.20
CA PHE A 97 -6.60 7.89 8.68
C PHE A 97 -7.25 6.52 8.76
N ASN A 98 -8.15 6.36 9.74
CA ASN A 98 -8.95 5.14 9.88
C ASN A 98 -9.94 4.97 8.71
N ALA A 99 -10.44 3.74 8.55
CA ALA A 99 -11.57 3.48 7.66
C ALA A 99 -12.72 4.47 7.98
N PRO A 100 -13.48 4.94 7.00
CA PRO A 100 -13.56 4.45 5.63
C PRO A 100 -12.43 4.88 4.68
N GLU A 101 -11.52 5.73 5.15
CA GLU A 101 -10.38 6.13 4.33
C GLU A 101 -9.52 4.91 3.98
N LYS A 102 -8.91 4.94 2.81
CA LYS A 102 -8.11 3.81 2.32
C LYS A 102 -7.02 4.28 1.39
N LEU A 103 -5.93 3.51 1.35
CA LEU A 103 -4.92 3.59 0.31
C LEU A 103 -5.33 2.67 -0.83
N GLU A 104 -5.34 3.18 -2.05
CA GLU A 104 -5.64 2.40 -3.25
C GLU A 104 -4.51 2.51 -4.27
N VAL A 105 -4.11 1.36 -4.81
CA VAL A 105 -3.10 1.29 -5.87
C VAL A 105 -3.57 0.28 -6.91
N ASN A 106 -3.69 0.71 -8.16
CA ASN A 106 -4.02 -0.19 -9.25
C ASN A 106 -2.76 -0.85 -9.78
N ILE A 107 -2.56 -2.11 -9.41
CA ILE A 107 -1.35 -2.86 -9.72
C ILE A 107 -1.48 -3.55 -11.07
N GLU A 108 -0.46 -3.35 -11.91
CA GLU A 108 -0.28 -4.07 -13.15
C GLU A 108 1.21 -4.40 -13.26
N HIS A 109 1.56 -5.55 -13.85
CA HIS A 109 2.98 -5.89 -14.00
C HIS A 109 3.70 -4.78 -14.78
N PRO A 110 4.86 -4.31 -14.30
CA PRO A 110 5.52 -3.13 -14.90
C PRO A 110 5.84 -3.29 -16.38
N TYR A 111 6.18 -4.49 -16.84
CA TYR A 111 6.45 -4.73 -18.25
C TYR A 111 5.20 -4.52 -19.12
N ASN A 112 4.04 -4.89 -18.63
CA ASN A 112 2.79 -4.64 -19.35
C ASN A 112 2.49 -3.14 -19.50
N LYS A 113 2.77 -2.37 -18.45
CA LYS A 113 2.65 -0.91 -18.48
C LYS A 113 3.58 -0.28 -19.52
N LEU A 114 4.84 -0.71 -19.55
CA LEU A 114 5.83 -0.21 -20.50
C LEU A 114 5.46 -0.54 -21.94
N ILE A 115 4.99 -1.76 -22.20
CA ILE A 115 4.56 -2.18 -23.53
C ILE A 115 3.40 -1.30 -24.02
N LYS A 116 2.42 -1.03 -23.16
CA LYS A 116 1.28 -0.16 -23.49
C LYS A 116 1.73 1.25 -23.83
N ARG A 117 2.71 1.80 -23.10
CA ARG A 117 3.26 3.12 -23.38
C ARG A 117 4.01 3.18 -24.72
N LEU A 118 4.74 2.10 -25.05
CA LEU A 118 5.48 2.02 -26.29
C LEU A 118 4.60 1.79 -27.52
N ALA A 119 3.43 1.20 -27.33
CA ALA A 119 2.46 0.94 -28.41
C ALA A 119 1.65 2.17 -28.79
N LEU A 120 1.72 3.21 -28.01
CA LEU A 120 1.06 4.49 -28.28
C LEU A 120 1.99 5.40 -29.09
#